data_e0cf242a3bddab40f920369a4be093ff
#
_entry.id   e0cf242a3bddab40f920369a4be093ff
#
_cell.length_a   1.000
_cell.length_b   1.000
_cell.length_c   1.000
_cell.angle_alpha   90.00
_cell.angle_beta   90.00
_cell.angle_gamma   90.00
#
_symmetry.space_group_name_H-M   'P 1'
#
loop_
_entity.id
_entity.type
_entity.pdbx_description
1 polymer ?
#
loop_
_entity_poly.entity_id
_entity_poly.type
_entity_poly.pdbx_seq_one_letter_code
_entity_poly.pdbx_strand_id
1 'polypeptide(L)'
;MGNRLVGQRIVVVGGSSGMGLAVSAQLLRRHCEVLIVGRSRDKLDAAREALRAFGAPRLHQVDVTSEAQVQRLFEESGPVDHLVCTAADIRGAYELLPQLSLDALDRAIRSKVVAPILLAKHGAQRMPAHGSITLTSGIAAYRPRPKGVAVAAINAALEGVVRAMAVELAPLRVNAVSPGWVRTPIWKDVAGADSEPLLASMAEQLPVGRVGTGDDIADAIVFLLGNGYTTGTVLHVDGGHRLV
;
A
#
# COMPACT_ATOMS: atom_id res chain seq x y z
N MET A 1 -12.50 7.54 -19.93
CA MET A 1 -12.39 6.22 -19.31
C MET A 1 -13.65 6.00 -18.47
N GLY A 2 -14.54 5.09 -18.88
CA GLY A 2 -15.82 4.86 -18.20
C GLY A 2 -15.61 4.42 -16.76
N ASN A 3 -16.57 4.73 -15.95
CA ASN A 3 -16.62 4.55 -14.48
C ASN A 3 -16.69 3.04 -14.08
N ARG A 4 -15.62 2.30 -14.39
CA ARG A 4 -15.55 0.83 -14.21
C ARG A 4 -15.58 0.35 -12.76
N LEU A 5 -15.37 1.27 -11.79
CA LEU A 5 -15.27 0.93 -10.37
C LEU A 5 -16.54 1.28 -9.56
N VAL A 6 -17.53 1.93 -10.16
CA VAL A 6 -18.78 2.31 -9.45
C VAL A 6 -19.46 1.10 -8.84
N GLY A 7 -19.82 1.20 -7.56
CA GLY A 7 -20.49 0.15 -6.82
C GLY A 7 -19.62 -1.05 -6.44
N GLN A 8 -18.37 -1.09 -6.91
CA GLN A 8 -17.45 -2.17 -6.53
C GLN A 8 -16.97 -2.02 -5.09
N ARG A 9 -16.80 -3.15 -4.42
CA ARG A 9 -16.34 -3.23 -3.04
C ARG A 9 -14.82 -3.41 -2.99
N ILE A 10 -14.15 -2.47 -2.31
CA ILE A 10 -12.68 -2.41 -2.27
C ILE A 10 -12.20 -2.39 -0.83
N VAL A 11 -11.39 -3.37 -0.47
CA VAL A 11 -10.70 -3.42 0.83
C VAL A 11 -9.39 -2.63 0.69
N VAL A 12 -9.19 -1.63 1.56
CA VAL A 12 -7.98 -0.81 1.60
C VAL A 12 -7.28 -1.01 2.95
N VAL A 13 -6.28 -1.88 2.94
CA VAL A 13 -5.42 -2.13 4.11
C VAL A 13 -4.39 -1.01 4.24
N GLY A 14 -4.36 -0.36 5.40
CA GLY A 14 -3.60 0.88 5.61
C GLY A 14 -4.34 2.13 5.13
N GLY A 15 -5.65 2.03 4.88
CA GLY A 15 -6.50 3.12 4.38
C GLY A 15 -6.73 4.28 5.35
N SER A 16 -6.21 4.20 6.57
CA SER A 16 -6.43 5.22 7.60
C SER A 16 -5.41 6.38 7.59
N SER A 17 -4.39 6.34 6.75
CA SER A 17 -3.38 7.42 6.68
C SER A 17 -2.62 7.41 5.36
N GLY A 18 -1.90 8.51 5.07
CA GLY A 18 -0.96 8.61 3.95
C GLY A 18 -1.56 8.20 2.60
N MET A 19 -0.84 7.37 1.86
CA MET A 19 -1.25 6.89 0.53
C MET A 19 -2.58 6.14 0.57
N GLY A 20 -2.80 5.29 1.58
CA GLY A 20 -4.05 4.53 1.71
C GLY A 20 -5.27 5.43 1.94
N LEU A 21 -5.13 6.50 2.71
CA LEU A 21 -6.19 7.49 2.91
C LEU A 21 -6.53 8.22 1.61
N ALA A 22 -5.53 8.59 0.83
CA ALA A 22 -5.73 9.22 -0.50
C ALA A 22 -6.45 8.26 -1.47
N VAL A 23 -6.05 6.99 -1.49
CA VAL A 23 -6.76 5.94 -2.25
C VAL A 23 -8.21 5.84 -1.82
N SER A 24 -8.47 5.76 -0.51
CA SER A 24 -9.83 5.66 0.04
C SER A 24 -10.69 6.85 -0.37
N ALA A 25 -10.13 8.08 -0.31
CA ALA A 25 -10.83 9.29 -0.75
C ALA A 25 -11.17 9.24 -2.25
N GLN A 26 -10.24 8.83 -3.08
CA GLN A 26 -10.46 8.73 -4.53
C GLN A 26 -11.50 7.67 -4.90
N LEU A 27 -11.51 6.53 -4.18
CA LEU A 27 -12.49 5.47 -4.41
C LEU A 27 -13.90 5.89 -3.98
N LEU A 28 -14.04 6.57 -2.82
CA LEU A 28 -15.33 7.12 -2.37
C LEU A 28 -15.88 8.17 -3.36
N ARG A 29 -15.06 9.07 -3.88
CA ARG A 29 -15.45 10.03 -4.93
C ARG A 29 -15.95 9.33 -6.21
N ARG A 30 -15.54 8.09 -6.45
CA ARG A 30 -15.98 7.25 -7.57
C ARG A 30 -17.18 6.36 -7.23
N HIS A 31 -17.81 6.59 -6.08
CA HIS A 31 -18.96 5.81 -5.60
C HIS A 31 -18.67 4.32 -5.42
N CYS A 32 -17.44 3.97 -5.00
CA CYS A 32 -17.09 2.63 -4.59
C CYS A 32 -17.54 2.37 -3.13
N GLU A 33 -17.79 1.11 -2.79
CA GLU A 33 -17.91 0.67 -1.41
C GLU A 33 -16.51 0.43 -0.83
N VAL A 34 -16.07 1.27 0.11
CA VAL A 34 -14.71 1.21 0.67
C VAL A 34 -14.72 0.63 2.07
N LEU A 35 -13.93 -0.43 2.28
CA LEU A 35 -13.64 -1.01 3.59
C LEU A 35 -12.21 -0.63 3.97
N ILE A 36 -12.06 0.23 4.97
CA ILE A 36 -10.74 0.63 5.49
C ILE A 36 -10.34 -0.31 6.61
N VAL A 37 -9.15 -0.90 6.46
CA VAL A 37 -8.57 -1.84 7.42
C VAL A 37 -7.31 -1.23 8.03
N GLY A 38 -7.22 -1.26 9.37
CA GLY A 38 -6.06 -0.76 10.11
C GLY A 38 -6.02 -1.27 11.55
N ARG A 39 -4.88 -1.11 12.23
CA ARG A 39 -4.68 -1.61 13.60
C ARG A 39 -5.18 -0.65 14.69
N SER A 40 -5.15 0.66 14.42
CA SER A 40 -5.50 1.69 15.41
C SER A 40 -6.92 2.17 15.20
N ARG A 41 -7.75 2.02 16.24
CA ARG A 41 -9.13 2.51 16.25
C ARG A 41 -9.18 4.02 16.06
N ASP A 42 -8.33 4.76 16.77
CA ASP A 42 -8.29 6.22 16.69
C ASP A 42 -7.96 6.72 15.27
N LYS A 43 -6.99 6.05 14.59
CA LYS A 43 -6.66 6.40 13.20
C LYS A 43 -7.79 6.06 12.23
N LEU A 44 -8.51 4.98 12.47
CA LEU A 44 -9.67 4.61 11.67
C LEU A 44 -10.81 5.64 11.84
N ASP A 45 -11.10 6.06 13.06
CA ASP A 45 -12.14 7.04 13.33
C ASP A 45 -11.76 8.43 12.79
N ALA A 46 -10.50 8.84 12.90
CA ALA A 46 -9.98 10.06 12.28
C ALA A 46 -10.08 10.02 10.75
N ALA A 47 -9.78 8.86 10.15
CA ALA A 47 -9.91 8.66 8.70
C ALA A 47 -11.38 8.78 8.23
N ARG A 48 -12.33 8.19 8.98
CA ARG A 48 -13.77 8.32 8.69
C ARG A 48 -14.20 9.79 8.68
N GLU A 49 -13.76 10.57 9.66
CA GLU A 49 -14.11 12.00 9.71
C GLU A 49 -13.48 12.77 8.54
N ALA A 50 -12.21 12.53 8.23
CA ALA A 50 -11.52 13.16 7.10
C ALA A 50 -12.17 12.81 5.73
N LEU A 51 -12.79 11.64 5.63
CA LEU A 51 -13.41 11.16 4.38
C LEU A 51 -14.89 11.51 4.28
N ARG A 52 -15.51 12.09 5.32
CA ARG A 52 -16.95 12.35 5.42
C ARG A 52 -17.53 13.10 4.21
N ALA A 53 -16.77 14.03 3.65
CA ALA A 53 -17.20 14.79 2.48
C ALA A 53 -17.27 13.96 1.17
N PHE A 54 -16.66 12.77 1.14
CA PHE A 54 -16.56 11.92 -0.05
C PHE A 54 -17.42 10.67 0.05
N GLY A 55 -17.86 10.31 1.25
CA GLY A 55 -18.68 9.13 1.53
C GLY A 55 -18.41 8.55 2.91
N ALA A 56 -19.06 7.43 3.22
CA ALA A 56 -18.97 6.74 4.51
C ALA A 56 -18.28 5.38 4.34
N PRO A 57 -16.97 5.26 4.59
CA PRO A 57 -16.29 3.97 4.52
C PRO A 57 -16.70 3.07 5.70
N ARG A 58 -16.71 1.75 5.48
CA ARG A 58 -16.75 0.77 6.57
C ARG A 58 -15.36 0.66 7.19
N LEU A 59 -15.28 0.49 8.52
CA LEU A 59 -14.02 0.42 9.26
C LEU A 59 -13.85 -0.95 9.89
N HIS A 60 -12.70 -1.57 9.69
CA HIS A 60 -12.33 -2.84 10.31
C HIS A 60 -11.00 -2.70 11.06
N GLN A 61 -11.06 -2.91 12.37
CA GLN A 61 -9.84 -2.94 13.19
C GLN A 61 -9.22 -4.34 13.13
N VAL A 62 -8.14 -4.49 12.37
CA VAL A 62 -7.49 -5.78 12.12
C VAL A 62 -5.97 -5.61 12.12
N ASP A 63 -5.29 -6.52 12.79
CA ASP A 63 -3.86 -6.75 12.60
C ASP A 63 -3.67 -7.77 11.47
N VAL A 64 -3.25 -7.30 10.31
CA VAL A 64 -3.06 -8.14 9.12
C VAL A 64 -1.84 -9.08 9.21
N THR A 65 -1.03 -8.98 10.27
CA THR A 65 0.02 -9.95 10.58
C THR A 65 -0.50 -11.17 11.36
N SER A 66 -1.77 -11.12 11.82
CA SER A 66 -2.49 -12.22 12.47
C SER A 66 -3.38 -12.92 11.45
N GLU A 67 -3.05 -14.15 11.09
CA GLU A 67 -3.81 -14.93 10.11
C GLU A 67 -5.28 -15.10 10.52
N ALA A 68 -5.55 -15.39 11.80
CA ALA A 68 -6.91 -15.56 12.31
C ALA A 68 -7.76 -14.28 12.18
N GLN A 69 -7.15 -13.07 12.32
CA GLN A 69 -7.86 -11.82 12.11
C GLN A 69 -8.10 -11.55 10.62
N VAL A 70 -7.14 -11.90 9.75
CA VAL A 70 -7.30 -11.78 8.29
C VAL A 70 -8.42 -12.71 7.79
N GLN A 71 -8.47 -13.95 8.28
CA GLN A 71 -9.53 -14.88 7.94
C GLN A 71 -10.91 -14.31 8.31
N ARG A 72 -11.08 -13.86 9.55
CA ARG A 72 -12.35 -13.25 10.00
C ARG A 72 -12.72 -12.00 9.20
N LEU A 73 -11.74 -11.16 8.84
CA LEU A 73 -11.99 -9.99 7.99
C LEU A 73 -12.73 -10.39 6.71
N PHE A 74 -12.27 -11.41 6.00
CA PHE A 74 -12.88 -11.85 4.75
C PHE A 74 -14.15 -12.66 4.93
N GLU A 75 -14.37 -13.30 6.08
CA GLU A 75 -15.65 -13.89 6.44
C GLU A 75 -16.73 -12.83 6.65
N GLU A 76 -16.38 -11.69 7.27
CA GLU A 76 -17.31 -10.60 7.62
C GLU A 76 -17.47 -9.55 6.50
N SER A 77 -16.49 -9.38 5.61
CA SER A 77 -16.56 -8.36 4.56
C SER A 77 -17.55 -8.68 3.43
N GLY A 78 -17.92 -9.94 3.26
CA GLY A 78 -18.67 -10.41 2.10
C GLY A 78 -17.81 -10.43 0.82
N PRO A 79 -18.44 -10.48 -0.38
CA PRO A 79 -17.72 -10.42 -1.65
C PRO A 79 -16.86 -9.14 -1.77
N VAL A 80 -15.66 -9.26 -2.30
CA VAL A 80 -14.70 -8.16 -2.48
C VAL A 80 -14.25 -8.14 -3.93
N ASP A 81 -14.38 -7.01 -4.62
CA ASP A 81 -13.92 -6.89 -6.01
C ASP A 81 -12.43 -6.62 -6.10
N HIS A 82 -11.91 -5.78 -5.19
CA HIS A 82 -10.50 -5.43 -5.19
C HIS A 82 -9.91 -5.35 -3.78
N LEU A 83 -8.63 -5.69 -3.67
CA LEU A 83 -7.81 -5.55 -2.47
C LEU A 83 -6.65 -4.60 -2.75
N VAL A 84 -6.50 -3.58 -1.93
CA VAL A 84 -5.35 -2.67 -1.92
C VAL A 84 -4.62 -2.79 -0.59
N CYS A 85 -3.30 -3.00 -0.60
CA CYS A 85 -2.48 -3.01 0.60
C CYS A 85 -1.37 -1.96 0.53
N THR A 86 -1.53 -0.90 1.34
CA THR A 86 -0.52 0.15 1.53
C THR A 86 0.13 0.08 2.91
N ALA A 87 -0.31 -0.86 3.76
CA ALA A 87 0.19 -1.00 5.11
C ALA A 87 1.66 -1.45 5.14
N ALA A 88 2.44 -0.83 6.01
CA ALA A 88 3.80 -1.23 6.33
C ALA A 88 4.13 -0.84 7.78
N ASP A 89 4.87 -1.66 8.49
CA ASP A 89 5.49 -1.33 9.77
C ASP A 89 7.00 -1.41 9.62
N ILE A 90 7.62 -0.28 9.31
CA ILE A 90 9.06 -0.15 9.04
C ILE A 90 9.77 0.63 10.15
N ARG A 91 9.17 0.72 11.34
CA ARG A 91 9.80 1.39 12.50
C ARG A 91 11.08 0.67 12.90
N GLY A 92 12.17 1.40 12.94
CA GLY A 92 13.53 0.87 13.21
C GLY A 92 14.13 0.06 12.06
N ALA A 93 13.49 0.00 10.87
CA ALA A 93 14.04 -0.68 9.70
C ALA A 93 15.00 0.19 8.87
N TYR A 94 15.04 1.50 9.13
CA TYR A 94 16.02 2.45 8.55
C TYR A 94 17.19 2.64 9.49
N GLU A 95 18.04 1.61 9.61
CA GLU A 95 19.24 1.65 10.44
C GLU A 95 20.46 1.12 9.69
N LEU A 96 21.65 1.58 10.07
CA LEU A 96 22.90 0.98 9.58
C LEU A 96 22.94 -0.49 9.99
N LEU A 97 23.52 -1.34 9.15
CA LEU A 97 23.49 -2.79 9.33
C LEU A 97 23.92 -3.26 10.74
N PRO A 98 24.98 -2.71 11.37
CA PRO A 98 25.36 -3.11 12.73
C PRO A 98 24.34 -2.75 13.83
N GLN A 99 23.46 -1.77 13.59
CA GLN A 99 22.42 -1.31 14.53
C GLN A 99 21.04 -1.86 14.21
N LEU A 100 20.85 -2.51 13.06
CA LEU A 100 19.57 -3.08 12.65
C LEU A 100 19.19 -4.24 13.58
N SER A 101 18.13 -4.05 14.37
CA SER A 101 17.65 -5.09 15.27
C SER A 101 16.85 -6.16 14.51
N LEU A 102 16.95 -7.40 14.97
CA LEU A 102 16.15 -8.51 14.43
C LEU A 102 14.64 -8.25 14.57
N ASP A 103 14.21 -7.68 15.69
CA ASP A 103 12.79 -7.34 15.91
C ASP A 103 12.26 -6.33 14.90
N ALA A 104 13.05 -5.33 14.50
CA ALA A 104 12.66 -4.36 13.48
C ALA A 104 12.58 -5.03 12.10
N LEU A 105 13.52 -5.91 11.79
CA LEU A 105 13.53 -6.69 10.56
C LEU A 105 12.33 -7.62 10.49
N ASP A 106 12.03 -8.37 11.55
CA ASP A 106 10.89 -9.29 11.62
C ASP A 106 9.56 -8.54 11.47
N ARG A 107 9.37 -7.39 12.15
CA ARG A 107 8.18 -6.55 11.96
C ARG A 107 8.01 -6.10 10.52
N ALA A 108 9.09 -5.65 9.89
CA ALA A 108 9.09 -5.20 8.52
C ALA A 108 8.71 -6.35 7.56
N ILE A 109 9.31 -7.54 7.71
CA ILE A 109 8.99 -8.73 6.92
C ILE A 109 7.53 -9.14 7.13
N ARG A 110 7.07 -9.25 8.37
CA ARG A 110 5.69 -9.64 8.69
C ARG A 110 4.68 -8.69 8.05
N SER A 111 4.89 -7.38 8.18
CA SER A 111 3.94 -6.40 7.67
C SER A 111 3.96 -6.22 6.15
N LYS A 112 5.13 -6.39 5.52
CA LYS A 112 5.33 -6.05 4.11
C LYS A 112 5.39 -7.27 3.18
N VAL A 113 5.68 -8.46 3.71
CA VAL A 113 5.77 -9.70 2.92
C VAL A 113 4.72 -10.71 3.37
N VAL A 114 4.70 -11.07 4.66
CA VAL A 114 3.78 -12.09 5.16
C VAL A 114 2.32 -11.62 5.10
N ALA A 115 2.02 -10.41 5.57
CA ALA A 115 0.65 -9.90 5.57
C ALA A 115 0.01 -9.82 4.17
N PRO A 116 0.66 -9.33 3.10
CA PRO A 116 0.14 -9.44 1.73
C PRO A 116 -0.16 -10.87 1.28
N ILE A 117 0.67 -11.85 1.68
CA ILE A 117 0.42 -13.26 1.37
C ILE A 117 -0.83 -13.76 2.10
N LEU A 118 -0.98 -13.47 3.39
CA LEU A 118 -2.18 -13.82 4.16
C LEU A 118 -3.45 -13.17 3.61
N LEU A 119 -3.35 -11.89 3.24
CA LEU A 119 -4.47 -11.16 2.62
C LEU A 119 -4.89 -11.80 1.29
N ALA A 120 -3.94 -12.20 0.46
CA ALA A 120 -4.24 -12.89 -0.79
C ALA A 120 -4.79 -14.30 -0.56
N LYS A 121 -4.19 -15.07 0.36
CA LYS A 121 -4.62 -16.42 0.73
C LYS A 121 -6.11 -16.50 1.10
N HIS A 122 -6.58 -15.58 1.92
CA HIS A 122 -7.96 -15.57 2.42
C HIS A 122 -8.89 -14.71 1.57
N GLY A 123 -8.35 -13.62 0.96
CA GLY A 123 -9.15 -12.68 0.16
C GLY A 123 -9.48 -13.18 -1.23
N ALA A 124 -8.55 -13.84 -1.92
CA ALA A 124 -8.74 -14.26 -3.32
C ALA A 124 -9.97 -15.16 -3.50
N GLN A 125 -10.30 -15.99 -2.52
CA GLN A 125 -11.47 -16.87 -2.54
C GLN A 125 -12.81 -16.12 -2.48
N ARG A 126 -12.80 -14.84 -2.11
CA ARG A 126 -13.98 -13.96 -2.02
C ARG A 126 -14.08 -12.98 -3.17
N MET A 127 -13.15 -13.08 -4.13
CA MET A 127 -13.03 -12.14 -5.25
C MET A 127 -13.57 -12.76 -6.54
N PRO A 128 -14.27 -11.98 -7.38
CA PRO A 128 -14.70 -12.43 -8.69
C PRO A 128 -13.49 -12.51 -9.66
N ALA A 129 -13.63 -13.27 -10.73
CA ALA A 129 -12.59 -13.50 -11.73
C ALA A 129 -11.98 -12.21 -12.34
N HIS A 130 -12.73 -11.12 -12.38
CA HIS A 130 -12.29 -9.81 -12.86
C HIS A 130 -11.62 -8.94 -11.76
N GLY A 131 -11.55 -9.45 -10.54
CA GLY A 131 -11.00 -8.76 -9.39
C GLY A 131 -9.49 -8.49 -9.50
N SER A 132 -8.97 -7.72 -8.56
CA SER A 132 -7.52 -7.47 -8.50
C SER A 132 -6.98 -7.21 -7.10
N ILE A 133 -5.71 -7.54 -6.92
CA ILE A 133 -4.91 -7.23 -5.74
C ILE A 133 -3.82 -6.23 -6.16
N THR A 134 -3.75 -5.10 -5.46
CA THR A 134 -2.70 -4.09 -5.68
C THR A 134 -1.93 -3.88 -4.38
N LEU A 135 -0.64 -4.17 -4.43
CA LEU A 135 0.28 -4.06 -3.29
C LEU A 135 1.17 -2.81 -3.43
N THR A 136 1.86 -2.43 -2.36
CA THR A 136 2.78 -1.29 -2.39
C THR A 136 4.19 -1.75 -2.06
N SER A 137 5.08 -1.74 -3.06
CA SER A 137 6.53 -1.92 -2.93
C SER A 137 7.19 -0.59 -2.52
N GLY A 138 8.30 -0.22 -3.10
CA GLY A 138 8.97 1.06 -2.92
C GLY A 138 10.30 1.13 -3.62
N ILE A 139 10.72 2.35 -3.92
CA ILE A 139 11.92 2.68 -4.69
C ILE A 139 13.22 2.10 -4.11
N ALA A 140 13.27 1.80 -2.80
CA ALA A 140 14.46 1.25 -2.17
C ALA A 140 14.88 -0.14 -2.73
N ALA A 141 13.97 -0.86 -3.41
CA ALA A 141 14.32 -2.08 -4.14
C ALA A 141 15.27 -1.80 -5.33
N TYR A 142 15.28 -0.58 -5.87
CA TYR A 142 16.02 -0.18 -7.07
C TYR A 142 17.11 0.85 -6.77
N ARG A 143 16.85 1.76 -5.84
CA ARG A 143 17.76 2.84 -5.43
C ARG A 143 17.93 2.83 -3.90
N PRO A 144 18.60 1.80 -3.34
CA PRO A 144 18.86 1.72 -1.92
C PRO A 144 19.81 2.84 -1.49
N ARG A 145 19.62 3.31 -0.25
CA ARG A 145 20.51 4.29 0.41
C ARG A 145 21.10 3.67 1.68
N PRO A 146 22.14 4.25 2.27
CA PRO A 146 22.58 3.86 3.61
C PRO A 146 21.39 3.77 4.58
N LYS A 147 21.40 2.82 5.48
CA LYS A 147 20.29 2.43 6.38
C LYS A 147 19.10 1.72 5.67
N GLY A 148 19.17 1.45 4.39
CA GLY A 148 18.06 0.94 3.59
C GLY A 148 18.03 -0.59 3.39
N VAL A 149 18.93 -1.37 4.01
CA VAL A 149 19.07 -2.82 3.74
C VAL A 149 17.74 -3.57 3.95
N ALA A 150 17.09 -3.40 5.11
CA ALA A 150 15.84 -4.07 5.42
C ALA A 150 14.73 -3.65 4.45
N VAL A 151 14.59 -2.35 4.19
CA VAL A 151 13.53 -1.81 3.33
C VAL A 151 13.73 -2.21 1.86
N ALA A 152 14.97 -2.25 1.39
CA ALA A 152 15.29 -2.75 0.05
C ALA A 152 14.91 -4.23 -0.09
N ALA A 153 15.31 -5.06 0.88
CA ALA A 153 15.02 -6.49 0.89
C ALA A 153 13.52 -6.80 0.86
N ILE A 154 12.71 -6.16 1.75
CA ILE A 154 11.27 -6.43 1.82
C ILE A 154 10.51 -5.93 0.58
N ASN A 155 10.94 -4.80 -0.03
CA ASN A 155 10.34 -4.32 -1.26
C ASN A 155 10.66 -5.25 -2.44
N ALA A 156 11.90 -5.69 -2.59
CA ALA A 156 12.30 -6.64 -3.62
C ALA A 156 11.59 -8.00 -3.46
N ALA A 157 11.47 -8.50 -2.22
CA ALA A 157 10.72 -9.72 -1.91
C ALA A 157 9.25 -9.60 -2.33
N LEU A 158 8.60 -8.45 -2.01
CA LEU A 158 7.21 -8.22 -2.37
C LEU A 158 6.98 -8.24 -3.88
N GLU A 159 7.92 -7.75 -4.67
CA GLU A 159 7.83 -7.79 -6.14
C GLU A 159 7.92 -9.23 -6.68
N GLY A 160 8.70 -10.09 -6.03
CA GLY A 160 8.70 -11.53 -6.29
C GLY A 160 7.35 -12.16 -5.98
N VAL A 161 6.77 -11.83 -4.83
CA VAL A 161 5.42 -12.27 -4.42
C VAL A 161 4.35 -11.85 -5.43
N VAL A 162 4.39 -10.62 -5.93
CA VAL A 162 3.45 -10.11 -6.95
C VAL A 162 3.49 -10.97 -8.21
N ARG A 163 4.68 -11.27 -8.74
CA ARG A 163 4.83 -12.08 -9.94
C ARG A 163 4.32 -13.51 -9.76
N ALA A 164 4.63 -14.13 -8.61
CA ALA A 164 4.15 -15.47 -8.29
C ALA A 164 2.63 -15.51 -8.15
N MET A 165 2.05 -14.59 -7.39
CA MET A 165 0.60 -14.51 -7.20
C MET A 165 -0.15 -14.20 -8.50
N ALA A 166 0.41 -13.40 -9.41
CA ALA A 166 -0.23 -13.09 -10.70
C ALA A 166 -0.42 -14.34 -11.57
N VAL A 167 0.44 -15.34 -11.41
CA VAL A 167 0.32 -16.63 -12.09
C VAL A 167 -0.60 -17.57 -11.32
N GLU A 168 -0.39 -17.71 -10.02
CA GLU A 168 -1.08 -18.67 -9.16
C GLU A 168 -2.57 -18.35 -8.98
N LEU A 169 -2.92 -17.06 -8.88
CA LEU A 169 -4.29 -16.60 -8.64
C LEU A 169 -5.05 -16.26 -9.93
N ALA A 170 -4.48 -16.53 -11.11
CA ALA A 170 -5.18 -16.23 -12.36
C ALA A 170 -6.59 -16.85 -12.36
N PRO A 171 -7.62 -16.14 -12.85
CA PRO A 171 -7.57 -14.91 -13.62
C PRO A 171 -7.58 -13.59 -12.79
N LEU A 172 -7.49 -13.64 -11.45
CA LEU A 172 -7.30 -12.44 -10.65
C LEU A 172 -6.00 -11.73 -11.07
N ARG A 173 -6.05 -10.41 -11.17
CA ARG A 173 -4.86 -9.62 -11.50
C ARG A 173 -4.13 -9.21 -10.23
N VAL A 174 -2.82 -9.39 -10.19
CA VAL A 174 -2.00 -8.97 -9.05
C VAL A 174 -0.89 -8.05 -9.53
N ASN A 175 -0.84 -6.85 -8.94
CA ASN A 175 0.13 -5.82 -9.31
C ASN A 175 0.71 -5.14 -8.07
N ALA A 176 1.79 -4.39 -8.24
CA ALA A 176 2.26 -3.45 -7.24
C ALA A 176 2.45 -2.05 -7.82
N VAL A 177 2.35 -1.04 -6.96
CA VAL A 177 2.97 0.25 -7.18
C VAL A 177 4.31 0.31 -6.44
N SER A 178 5.30 0.96 -7.02
CA SER A 178 6.60 1.25 -6.39
C SER A 178 6.74 2.77 -6.25
N PRO A 179 6.33 3.35 -5.11
CA PRO A 179 6.46 4.77 -4.86
C PRO A 179 7.93 5.19 -4.72
N GLY A 180 8.24 6.38 -5.20
CA GLY A 180 9.44 7.10 -4.83
C GLY A 180 9.30 7.79 -3.46
N TRP A 181 9.84 9.01 -3.36
CA TRP A 181 9.66 9.88 -2.20
C TRP A 181 8.28 10.52 -2.24
N VAL A 182 7.41 10.11 -1.31
CA VAL A 182 6.02 10.58 -1.21
C VAL A 182 5.81 11.21 0.17
N ARG A 183 5.26 12.41 0.21
CA ARG A 183 4.92 13.12 1.45
C ARG A 183 3.81 12.38 2.20
N THR A 184 4.19 11.65 3.25
CA THR A 184 3.30 10.86 4.10
C THR A 184 3.73 10.96 5.56
N PRO A 185 2.85 10.66 6.53
CA PRO A 185 3.20 10.69 7.95
C PRO A 185 4.36 9.76 8.35
N ILE A 186 4.69 8.75 7.55
CA ILE A 186 5.77 7.79 7.83
C ILE A 186 7.14 8.47 8.01
N TRP A 187 7.37 9.60 7.34
CA TRP A 187 8.63 10.34 7.45
C TRP A 187 8.86 10.94 8.83
N LYS A 188 7.79 11.20 9.60
CA LYS A 188 7.91 11.61 11.01
C LYS A 188 8.47 10.49 11.87
N ASP A 189 8.12 9.24 11.56
CA ASP A 189 8.64 8.07 12.27
C ASP A 189 10.07 7.72 11.85
N VAL A 190 10.50 8.10 10.63
CA VAL A 190 11.82 7.80 10.07
C VAL A 190 12.85 8.90 10.38
N ALA A 191 12.46 10.18 10.25
CA ALA A 191 13.39 11.32 10.31
C ALA A 191 12.98 12.37 11.37
N GLY A 192 11.88 12.17 12.10
CA GLY A 192 11.45 13.11 13.15
C GLY A 192 11.29 14.54 12.64
N ALA A 193 11.97 15.48 13.31
CA ALA A 193 11.96 16.91 12.95
C ALA A 193 12.64 17.21 11.61
N ASP A 194 13.55 16.34 11.16
CA ASP A 194 14.28 16.49 9.89
C ASP A 194 13.49 16.03 8.67
N SER A 195 12.24 15.59 8.84
CA SER A 195 11.43 15.04 7.76
C SER A 195 11.17 16.05 6.63
N GLU A 196 10.84 17.31 6.94
CA GLU A 196 10.60 18.34 5.92
C GLU A 196 11.87 18.78 5.18
N PRO A 197 13.00 19.10 5.86
CA PRO A 197 14.27 19.35 5.18
C PRO A 197 14.71 18.19 4.28
N LEU A 198 14.53 16.95 4.73
CA LEU A 198 14.87 15.76 3.94
C LEU A 198 14.03 15.67 2.67
N LEU A 199 12.72 15.89 2.77
CA LEU A 199 11.81 15.86 1.61
C LEU A 199 12.12 17.01 0.62
N ALA A 200 12.46 18.20 1.13
CA ALA A 200 12.85 19.33 0.30
C ALA A 200 14.14 19.04 -0.49
N SER A 201 15.18 18.53 0.18
CA SER A 201 16.44 18.13 -0.46
C SER A 201 16.22 17.03 -1.53
N MET A 202 15.29 16.10 -1.28
CA MET A 202 14.97 15.08 -2.26
C MET A 202 14.23 15.64 -3.48
N ALA A 203 13.36 16.62 -3.28
CA ALA A 203 12.64 17.27 -4.38
C ALA A 203 13.58 17.87 -5.43
N GLU A 204 14.69 18.47 -4.98
CA GLU A 204 15.72 19.07 -5.87
C GLU A 204 16.46 18.02 -6.71
N GLN A 205 16.55 16.78 -6.23
CA GLN A 205 17.25 15.69 -6.89
C GLN A 205 16.36 14.93 -7.89
N LEU A 206 15.03 15.02 -7.74
CA LEU A 206 14.11 14.27 -8.59
C LEU A 206 13.90 14.95 -9.95
N PRO A 207 13.90 14.21 -11.07
CA PRO A 207 13.65 14.76 -12.40
C PRO A 207 12.36 15.58 -12.52
N VAL A 208 11.31 15.22 -11.78
CA VAL A 208 10.03 15.98 -11.76
C VAL A 208 10.08 17.23 -10.85
N GLY A 209 11.18 17.50 -10.15
CA GLY A 209 11.37 18.69 -9.30
C GLY A 209 10.53 18.75 -8.04
N ARG A 210 9.89 17.66 -7.64
CA ARG A 210 9.08 17.57 -6.41
C ARG A 210 9.04 16.15 -5.85
N VAL A 211 8.76 16.02 -4.57
CA VAL A 211 8.30 14.74 -3.99
C VAL A 211 6.84 14.48 -4.37
N GLY A 212 6.45 13.21 -4.43
CA GLY A 212 5.08 12.81 -4.68
C GLY A 212 4.15 13.12 -3.50
N THR A 213 2.86 13.05 -3.78
CA THR A 213 1.77 13.13 -2.80
C THR A 213 1.03 11.79 -2.70
N GLY A 214 0.15 11.64 -1.72
CA GLY A 214 -0.74 10.48 -1.65
C GLY A 214 -1.61 10.33 -2.90
N ASP A 215 -2.03 11.45 -3.50
CA ASP A 215 -2.87 11.44 -4.70
C ASP A 215 -2.13 10.92 -5.94
N ASP A 216 -0.84 11.23 -6.12
CA ASP A 216 -0.04 10.66 -7.23
C ASP A 216 -0.04 9.11 -7.18
N ILE A 217 0.04 8.55 -5.97
CA ILE A 217 0.02 7.09 -5.77
C ILE A 217 -1.41 6.55 -5.92
N ALA A 218 -2.41 7.28 -5.44
CA ALA A 218 -3.80 6.88 -5.55
C ALA A 218 -4.26 6.79 -7.01
N ASP A 219 -3.85 7.72 -7.87
CA ASP A 219 -4.13 7.70 -9.31
C ASP A 219 -3.58 6.43 -9.97
N ALA A 220 -2.34 6.06 -9.64
CA ALA A 220 -1.72 4.84 -10.16
C ALA A 220 -2.43 3.57 -9.66
N ILE A 221 -2.82 3.53 -8.39
CA ILE A 221 -3.57 2.40 -7.82
C ILE A 221 -4.94 2.30 -8.52
N VAL A 222 -5.69 3.38 -8.64
CA VAL A 222 -6.99 3.40 -9.33
C VAL A 222 -6.86 2.96 -10.79
N PHE A 223 -5.78 3.36 -11.48
CA PHE A 223 -5.48 2.84 -12.82
C PHE A 223 -5.33 1.31 -12.81
N LEU A 224 -4.55 0.73 -11.90
CA LEU A 224 -4.35 -0.72 -11.81
C LEU A 224 -5.64 -1.48 -11.45
N LEU A 225 -6.51 -0.90 -10.63
CA LEU A 225 -7.82 -1.49 -10.33
C LEU A 225 -8.70 -1.55 -11.59
N GLY A 226 -8.76 -0.45 -12.36
CA GLY A 226 -9.63 -0.33 -13.53
C GLY A 226 -9.09 -0.92 -14.84
N ASN A 227 -7.77 -1.18 -14.93
CA ASN A 227 -7.16 -1.72 -16.15
C ASN A 227 -7.20 -3.26 -16.13
N GLY A 228 -8.11 -3.85 -16.91
CA GLY A 228 -8.32 -5.30 -16.99
C GLY A 228 -7.22 -6.09 -17.70
N TYR A 229 -6.19 -5.44 -18.26
CA TYR A 229 -5.13 -6.12 -19.04
C TYR A 229 -3.74 -6.00 -18.40
N THR A 230 -3.66 -5.50 -17.16
CA THR A 230 -2.39 -5.34 -16.44
C THR A 230 -2.35 -6.30 -15.25
N THR A 231 -1.40 -7.25 -15.26
CA THR A 231 -1.11 -8.18 -14.16
C THR A 231 0.38 -8.50 -14.08
N GLY A 232 0.89 -8.84 -12.90
CA GLY A 232 2.29 -9.18 -12.65
C GLY A 232 3.26 -7.99 -12.73
N THR A 233 2.75 -6.76 -12.85
CA THR A 233 3.59 -5.57 -13.02
C THR A 233 3.90 -4.88 -11.69
N VAL A 234 5.04 -4.18 -11.69
CA VAL A 234 5.41 -3.16 -10.70
C VAL A 234 5.39 -1.81 -11.40
N LEU A 235 4.37 -1.01 -11.11
CA LEU A 235 4.22 0.33 -11.68
C LEU A 235 5.00 1.34 -10.83
N HIS A 236 6.05 1.89 -11.41
CA HIS A 236 6.86 2.89 -10.72
C HIS A 236 6.22 4.27 -10.76
N VAL A 237 6.04 4.88 -9.58
CA VAL A 237 5.48 6.22 -9.38
C VAL A 237 6.47 6.97 -8.50
N ASP A 238 7.61 7.36 -9.08
CA ASP A 238 8.82 7.71 -8.34
C ASP A 238 9.44 9.06 -8.74
N GLY A 239 8.76 9.82 -9.59
CA GLY A 239 9.26 11.12 -10.05
C GLY A 239 10.58 11.04 -10.83
N GLY A 240 10.92 9.87 -11.38
CA GLY A 240 12.17 9.62 -12.08
C GLY A 240 13.34 9.22 -11.16
N HIS A 241 13.10 8.96 -9.87
CA HIS A 241 14.17 8.64 -8.91
C HIS A 241 15.03 7.43 -9.34
N ARG A 242 14.49 6.47 -10.09
CA ARG A 242 15.26 5.34 -10.59
C ARG A 242 16.37 5.73 -11.59
N LEU A 243 16.26 6.90 -12.19
CA LEU A 243 17.14 7.36 -13.27
C LEU A 243 18.32 8.21 -12.77
N VAL A 244 18.26 8.67 -11.50
CA VAL A 244 19.21 9.60 -10.90
C VAL A 244 19.84 9.07 -9.63
#